data_5f64f9eb95b01c6b78867b7b4e680627
#
_entry.id   5f64f9eb95b01c6b78867b7b4e680627
#
_cell.length_a   1.000
_cell.length_b   1.000
_cell.length_c   1.000
_cell.angle_alpha   90.00
_cell.angle_beta   90.00
_cell.angle_gamma   90.00
#
_symmetry.space_group_name_H-M   'P 1'
#
loop_
_entity.id
_entity.type
_entity.pdbx_description
1 polymer ?
#
loop_
_entity_poly.entity_id
_entity_poly.type
_entity_poly.pdbx_seq_one_letter_code
_entity_poly.pdbx_strand_id
1 'polypeptide(L)'
;SQVGSPKVLAASALARQYNPAITTVASRYKFDSNQEMTPKIIVCIDNMEDRLAIYDRWRMENKDSKGYFIDGRMDALAFEVVTMTKRDAPVDYYEHWTSSANIEDAPCTMKHTIFTANLVAGMMVNQVFCLSGNRGYHKYIWMDLLTNNLRKEGFRINSIGKYLDHTYINPAVTEEK
;
A
#
# COMPACT_ATOMS: atom_id res chain seq x y z
N SER A 1 -27.53 -1.82 -9.48
CA SER A 1 -26.31 -1.30 -10.15
C SER A 1 -25.79 -0.09 -9.40
N GLN A 2 -24.49 -0.05 -9.09
CA GLN A 2 -23.83 1.09 -8.43
C GLN A 2 -23.15 2.02 -9.45
N VAL A 3 -23.36 1.78 -10.74
CA VAL A 3 -22.84 2.62 -11.82
C VAL A 3 -23.41 4.04 -11.68
N GLY A 4 -22.54 5.05 -11.71
CA GLY A 4 -22.90 6.46 -11.47
C GLY A 4 -22.89 6.93 -10.00
N SER A 5 -22.72 6.01 -9.04
CA SER A 5 -22.53 6.38 -7.62
C SER A 5 -21.08 6.77 -7.33
N PRO A 6 -20.82 7.72 -6.41
CA PRO A 6 -19.47 7.99 -5.94
C PRO A 6 -18.80 6.73 -5.42
N LYS A 7 -17.53 6.48 -5.80
CA LYS A 7 -16.76 5.28 -5.44
C LYS A 7 -16.74 5.02 -3.92
N VAL A 8 -16.63 6.07 -3.11
CA VAL A 8 -16.62 5.98 -1.64
C VAL A 8 -17.92 5.43 -1.06
N LEU A 9 -19.07 5.78 -1.66
CA LEU A 9 -20.35 5.24 -1.22
C LEU A 9 -20.53 3.78 -1.62
N ALA A 10 -20.10 3.43 -2.83
CA ALA A 10 -20.12 2.05 -3.31
C ALA A 10 -19.22 1.17 -2.45
N ALA A 11 -18.00 1.62 -2.13
CA ALA A 11 -17.06 0.91 -1.26
C ALA A 11 -17.62 0.75 0.17
N SER A 12 -18.23 1.81 0.74
CA SER A 12 -18.85 1.76 2.04
C SER A 12 -20.02 0.75 2.10
N ALA A 13 -20.87 0.73 1.07
CA ALA A 13 -21.97 -0.23 0.97
C ALA A 13 -21.44 -1.67 0.86
N LEU A 14 -20.41 -1.89 0.05
CA LEU A 14 -19.78 -3.21 -0.11
C LEU A 14 -19.13 -3.69 1.20
N ALA A 15 -18.41 -2.82 1.90
CA ALA A 15 -17.80 -3.17 3.19
C ALA A 15 -18.83 -3.65 4.21
N ARG A 16 -20.00 -3.00 4.28
CA ARG A 16 -21.10 -3.40 5.15
C ARG A 16 -21.80 -4.70 4.73
N GLN A 17 -21.77 -5.06 3.45
CA GLN A 17 -22.25 -6.36 3.01
C GLN A 17 -21.37 -7.50 3.53
N TYR A 18 -20.04 -7.32 3.55
CA TYR A 18 -19.11 -8.32 4.09
C TYR A 18 -19.07 -8.35 5.61
N ASN A 19 -19.17 -7.20 6.24
CA ASN A 19 -19.19 -7.09 7.70
C ASN A 19 -20.23 -6.04 8.15
N PRO A 20 -21.46 -6.46 8.51
CA PRO A 20 -22.51 -5.54 8.94
C PRO A 20 -22.17 -4.71 10.21
N ALA A 21 -21.22 -5.19 11.01
CA ALA A 21 -20.79 -4.50 12.22
C ALA A 21 -19.77 -3.39 11.96
N ILE A 22 -19.26 -3.25 10.72
CA ILE A 22 -18.26 -2.23 10.40
C ILE A 22 -18.92 -0.83 10.36
N THR A 23 -18.30 0.13 11.04
CA THR A 23 -18.63 1.54 10.90
C THR A 23 -17.81 2.15 9.79
N THR A 24 -18.45 2.81 8.83
CA THR A 24 -17.80 3.47 7.70
C THR A 24 -18.18 4.94 7.66
N VAL A 25 -17.18 5.80 7.40
CA VAL A 25 -17.37 7.23 7.09
C VAL A 25 -16.91 7.44 5.65
N ALA A 26 -17.83 7.82 4.76
CA ALA A 26 -17.56 8.02 3.34
C ALA A 26 -17.59 9.51 3.01
N SER A 27 -16.42 10.12 2.84
CA SER A 27 -16.31 11.51 2.36
C SER A 27 -16.33 11.53 0.84
N ARG A 28 -17.14 12.42 0.26
CA ARG A 28 -17.19 12.65 -1.20
C ARG A 28 -16.19 13.70 -1.68
N TYR A 29 -15.54 14.36 -0.75
CA TYR A 29 -14.59 15.42 -1.05
C TYR A 29 -13.19 14.85 -1.21
N LYS A 30 -12.37 15.52 -2.03
CA LYS A 30 -10.93 15.25 -2.10
C LYS A 30 -10.35 15.46 -0.72
N PHE A 31 -9.39 14.60 -0.35
CA PHE A 31 -8.67 14.76 0.92
C PHE A 31 -7.91 16.10 0.90
N ASP A 32 -8.08 16.90 1.94
CA ASP A 32 -7.49 18.23 2.09
C ASP A 32 -6.93 18.46 3.51
N SER A 33 -6.36 19.65 3.74
CA SER A 33 -5.73 20.02 5.01
C SER A 33 -6.71 20.14 6.19
N ASN A 34 -8.01 20.20 5.94
CA ASN A 34 -9.02 20.37 6.98
C ASN A 34 -9.51 19.03 7.56
N GLN A 35 -9.18 17.92 6.90
CA GLN A 35 -9.59 16.59 7.35
C GLN A 35 -8.61 16.06 8.39
N GLU A 36 -9.13 15.40 9.42
CA GLU A 36 -8.32 14.78 10.46
C GLU A 36 -7.44 13.66 9.88
N MET A 37 -6.17 13.65 10.26
CA MET A 37 -5.22 12.63 9.88
C MET A 37 -5.28 11.44 10.83
N THR A 38 -5.70 10.30 10.33
CA THR A 38 -5.70 9.06 11.12
C THR A 38 -4.30 8.45 11.24
N PRO A 39 -4.00 7.71 12.33
CA PRO A 39 -2.70 7.06 12.48
C PRO A 39 -2.41 5.99 11.43
N LYS A 40 -3.44 5.33 10.91
CA LYS A 40 -3.34 4.22 9.96
C LYS A 40 -3.95 4.64 8.65
N ILE A 41 -3.13 4.70 7.61
CA ILE A 41 -3.54 5.19 6.29
C ILE A 41 -3.18 4.16 5.22
N ILE A 42 -4.11 3.98 4.29
CA ILE A 42 -3.92 3.25 3.05
C ILE A 42 -4.22 4.21 1.90
N VAL A 43 -3.26 4.38 0.99
CA VAL A 43 -3.36 5.30 -0.14
C VAL A 43 -3.48 4.50 -1.43
N CYS A 44 -4.53 4.81 -2.22
CA CYS A 44 -4.83 4.19 -3.52
C CYS A 44 -5.31 5.25 -4.52
N ILE A 45 -4.62 6.38 -4.56
CA ILE A 45 -4.94 7.50 -5.47
C ILE A 45 -3.98 7.48 -6.67
N ASP A 46 -4.29 8.20 -7.72
CA ASP A 46 -3.53 8.22 -8.98
C ASP A 46 -2.47 9.33 -9.03
N ASN A 47 -2.61 10.40 -8.26
CA ASN A 47 -1.70 11.54 -8.29
C ASN A 47 -0.54 11.37 -7.30
N MET A 48 0.70 11.47 -7.78
CA MET A 48 1.91 11.26 -6.96
C MET A 48 2.18 12.41 -6.00
N GLU A 49 1.87 13.63 -6.37
CA GLU A 49 2.04 14.82 -5.53
C GLU A 49 1.06 14.79 -4.34
N ASP A 50 -0.19 14.36 -4.58
CA ASP A 50 -1.17 14.17 -3.51
C ASP A 50 -0.73 13.05 -2.54
N ARG A 51 -0.13 11.96 -3.05
CA ARG A 51 0.43 10.87 -2.23
C ARG A 51 1.51 11.42 -1.29
N LEU A 52 2.43 12.21 -1.84
CA LEU A 52 3.52 12.81 -1.08
C LEU A 52 2.99 13.77 0.00
N ALA A 53 2.05 14.65 -0.37
CA ALA A 53 1.44 15.58 0.57
C ALA A 53 0.72 14.87 1.73
N ILE A 54 0.02 13.76 1.46
CA ILE A 54 -0.63 12.93 2.48
C ILE A 54 0.42 12.26 3.37
N TYR A 55 1.50 11.74 2.78
CA TYR A 55 2.60 11.12 3.54
C TYR A 55 3.28 12.11 4.49
N ASP A 56 3.66 13.29 3.98
CA ASP A 56 4.33 14.32 4.78
C ASP A 56 3.46 14.77 5.94
N ARG A 57 2.19 15.00 5.67
CA ARG A 57 1.23 15.36 6.70
C ARG A 57 1.05 14.25 7.73
N TRP A 58 0.92 13.00 7.29
CA TRP A 58 0.87 11.84 8.20
C TRP A 58 2.12 11.75 9.07
N ARG A 59 3.30 12.01 8.50
CA ARG A 59 4.57 12.03 9.26
C ARG A 59 4.60 13.12 10.32
N MET A 60 4.09 14.30 10.04
CA MET A 60 4.07 15.42 10.97
C MET A 60 3.03 15.25 12.08
N GLU A 61 1.80 14.91 11.72
CA GLU A 61 0.67 14.94 12.65
C GLU A 61 0.51 13.64 13.46
N ASN A 62 0.87 12.49 12.88
CA ASN A 62 0.70 11.22 13.57
C ASN A 62 1.76 11.03 14.66
N LYS A 63 1.32 10.94 15.92
CA LYS A 63 2.14 10.66 17.10
C LYS A 63 2.06 9.21 17.57
N ASP A 64 1.17 8.40 16.99
CA ASP A 64 1.00 7.00 17.36
C ASP A 64 2.16 6.15 16.83
N SER A 65 2.88 5.51 17.73
CA SER A 65 4.00 4.60 17.38
C SER A 65 3.54 3.34 16.64
N LYS A 66 2.25 3.02 16.69
CA LYS A 66 1.63 1.90 15.96
C LYS A 66 0.98 2.33 14.65
N GLY A 67 1.09 3.62 14.31
CA GLY A 67 0.62 4.15 13.03
C GLY A 67 1.42 3.59 11.86
N TYR A 68 0.74 3.45 10.72
CA TYR A 68 1.36 3.04 9.47
C TYR A 68 0.76 3.78 8.27
N PHE A 69 1.56 3.86 7.23
CA PHE A 69 1.20 4.40 5.93
C PHE A 69 1.51 3.35 4.87
N ILE A 70 0.51 2.90 4.14
CA ILE A 70 0.65 1.91 3.07
C ILE A 70 0.21 2.56 1.77
N ASP A 71 1.10 2.64 0.81
CA ASP A 71 0.90 3.26 -0.50
C ASP A 71 0.95 2.19 -1.58
N GLY A 72 -0.19 1.90 -2.20
CA GLY A 72 -0.31 0.99 -3.32
C GLY A 72 -0.33 1.73 -4.64
N ARG A 73 0.57 1.36 -5.54
CA ARG A 73 0.72 1.94 -6.87
C ARG A 73 0.64 0.83 -7.89
N MET A 74 0.03 1.10 -9.02
CA MET A 74 -0.04 0.13 -10.10
C MET A 74 0.05 0.82 -11.46
N ASP A 75 0.72 0.15 -12.36
CA ASP A 75 0.63 0.32 -13.79
C ASP A 75 -0.08 -0.91 -14.40
N ALA A 76 -0.13 -1.02 -15.73
CA ALA A 76 -0.84 -2.09 -16.43
C ALA A 76 -0.46 -3.50 -15.93
N LEU A 77 0.83 -3.82 -15.91
CA LEU A 77 1.37 -5.14 -15.61
C LEU A 77 2.40 -5.12 -14.47
N ALA A 78 2.45 -4.04 -13.69
CA ALA A 78 3.33 -3.93 -12.56
C ALA A 78 2.63 -3.24 -11.39
N PHE A 79 3.11 -3.50 -10.18
CA PHE A 79 2.65 -2.77 -9.00
C PHE A 79 3.77 -2.59 -7.98
N GLU A 80 3.57 -1.59 -7.14
CA GLU A 80 4.39 -1.32 -5.97
C GLU A 80 3.54 -1.20 -4.72
N VAL A 81 4.08 -1.64 -3.58
CA VAL A 81 3.52 -1.35 -2.25
C VAL A 81 4.62 -0.81 -1.38
N VAL A 82 4.51 0.44 -0.99
CA VAL A 82 5.41 1.09 -0.03
C VAL A 82 4.74 1.11 1.34
N THR A 83 5.41 0.57 2.34
CA THR A 83 4.90 0.45 3.71
C THR A 83 5.83 1.18 4.67
N MET A 84 5.31 2.19 5.34
CA MET A 84 6.06 3.02 6.27
C MET A 84 5.42 3.01 7.66
N THR A 85 6.27 3.01 8.68
CA THR A 85 5.88 3.24 10.07
C THR A 85 6.60 4.46 10.62
N LYS A 86 6.28 4.88 11.83
CA LYS A 86 7.00 5.99 12.48
C LYS A 86 8.46 5.68 12.82
N ARG A 87 8.85 4.41 12.76
CA ARG A 87 10.22 3.94 13.03
C ARG A 87 11.11 4.01 11.79
N ASP A 88 10.52 4.07 10.60
CA ASP A 88 11.25 4.13 9.34
C ASP A 88 11.74 5.57 9.09
N ALA A 89 12.90 5.71 8.44
CA ALA A 89 13.40 7.03 8.07
C ALA A 89 12.52 7.64 6.97
N PRO A 90 12.23 8.95 6.99
CA PRO A 90 11.41 9.59 5.96
C PRO A 90 11.99 9.39 4.54
N VAL A 91 13.31 9.39 4.41
CA VAL A 91 14.01 9.20 3.13
C VAL A 91 13.64 7.88 2.45
N ASP A 92 13.33 6.83 3.21
CA ASP A 92 12.91 5.54 2.65
C ASP A 92 11.68 5.66 1.75
N TYR A 93 10.76 6.59 2.03
CA TYR A 93 9.60 6.84 1.17
C TYR A 93 9.96 7.67 -0.06
N TYR A 94 10.80 8.69 0.12
CA TYR A 94 11.19 9.59 -0.97
C TYR A 94 12.02 8.88 -2.04
N GLU A 95 12.82 7.89 -1.67
CA GLU A 95 13.59 7.09 -2.62
C GLU A 95 12.70 6.30 -3.63
N HIS A 96 11.48 5.99 -3.22
CA HIS A 96 10.48 5.31 -4.07
C HIS A 96 9.44 6.27 -4.67
N TRP A 97 9.61 7.57 -4.49
CA TRP A 97 8.70 8.56 -5.03
C TRP A 97 9.23 9.14 -6.34
N THR A 98 8.33 9.38 -7.28
CA THR A 98 8.59 10.13 -8.50
C THR A 98 7.45 11.07 -8.80
N SER A 99 7.72 12.18 -9.51
CA SER A 99 6.66 13.12 -9.91
C SER A 99 5.75 12.50 -10.98
N SER A 100 4.46 12.80 -10.93
CA SER A 100 3.50 12.41 -11.95
C SER A 100 3.90 12.88 -13.36
N ALA A 101 4.63 14.00 -13.46
CA ALA A 101 5.16 14.52 -14.72
C ALA A 101 6.20 13.61 -15.39
N ASN A 102 6.83 12.73 -14.62
CA ASN A 102 7.86 11.80 -15.08
C ASN A 102 7.31 10.39 -15.35
N ILE A 103 6.01 10.18 -15.17
CA ILE A 103 5.35 8.90 -15.39
C ILE A 103 4.72 8.93 -16.79
N GLU A 104 5.19 8.06 -17.67
CA GLU A 104 4.53 7.85 -18.95
C GLU A 104 3.17 7.19 -18.75
N ASP A 105 2.14 7.78 -19.35
CA ASP A 105 0.80 7.20 -19.31
C ASP A 105 0.76 5.87 -20.06
N ALA A 106 0.39 4.80 -19.39
CA ALA A 106 0.16 3.51 -20.03
C ALA A 106 -0.94 3.63 -21.12
N PRO A 107 -0.85 2.90 -22.24
CA PRO A 107 -1.89 2.87 -23.26
C PRO A 107 -3.27 2.63 -22.65
N CYS A 108 -4.30 3.31 -23.15
CA CYS A 108 -5.67 3.21 -22.60
C CYS A 108 -6.18 1.77 -22.50
N THR A 109 -5.76 0.90 -23.42
CA THR A 109 -6.09 -0.52 -23.45
C THR A 109 -5.46 -1.32 -22.29
N MET A 110 -4.43 -0.80 -21.62
CA MET A 110 -3.71 -1.45 -20.51
C MET A 110 -4.07 -0.86 -19.15
N LYS A 111 -4.81 0.25 -19.09
CA LYS A 111 -5.17 0.94 -17.82
C LYS A 111 -6.15 0.14 -16.91
N HIS A 112 -6.71 -0.98 -17.37
CA HIS A 112 -7.78 -1.69 -16.67
C HIS A 112 -7.49 -3.17 -16.43
N THR A 113 -6.29 -3.48 -15.95
CA THR A 113 -5.94 -4.84 -15.59
C THR A 113 -6.47 -5.16 -14.18
N ILE A 114 -7.66 -5.75 -14.11
CA ILE A 114 -8.33 -6.10 -12.84
C ILE A 114 -7.49 -7.05 -11.98
N PHE A 115 -6.69 -7.90 -12.61
CA PHE A 115 -5.82 -8.83 -11.87
C PHE A 115 -4.67 -8.08 -11.16
N THR A 116 -4.08 -7.04 -11.78
CA THR A 116 -3.07 -6.19 -11.13
C THR A 116 -3.66 -5.47 -9.92
N ALA A 117 -4.86 -4.90 -10.07
CA ALA A 117 -5.58 -4.25 -8.98
C ALA A 117 -5.85 -5.21 -7.81
N ASN A 118 -6.26 -6.45 -8.08
CA ASN A 118 -6.51 -7.45 -7.05
C ASN A 118 -5.21 -7.88 -6.35
N LEU A 119 -4.11 -8.01 -7.07
CA LEU A 119 -2.82 -8.39 -6.50
C LEU A 119 -2.25 -7.29 -5.61
N VAL A 120 -2.24 -6.03 -6.06
CA VAL A 120 -1.77 -4.93 -5.22
C VAL A 120 -2.63 -4.77 -3.98
N ALA A 121 -3.96 -4.88 -4.10
CA ALA A 121 -4.87 -4.82 -2.96
C ALA A 121 -4.59 -5.97 -1.96
N GLY A 122 -4.39 -7.20 -2.45
CA GLY A 122 -4.01 -8.35 -1.63
C GLY A 122 -2.69 -8.14 -0.88
N MET A 123 -1.68 -7.58 -1.57
CA MET A 123 -0.39 -7.25 -0.93
C MET A 123 -0.53 -6.14 0.13
N MET A 124 -1.32 -5.11 -0.13
CA MET A 124 -1.57 -4.06 0.87
C MET A 124 -2.28 -4.62 2.12
N VAL A 125 -3.30 -5.46 1.94
CA VAL A 125 -3.99 -6.14 3.05
C VAL A 125 -3.04 -7.05 3.82
N ASN A 126 -2.14 -7.76 3.13
CA ASN A 126 -1.10 -8.56 3.79
C ASN A 126 -0.19 -7.69 4.68
N GLN A 127 0.22 -6.50 4.22
CA GLN A 127 1.00 -5.58 5.06
C GLN A 127 0.19 -5.12 6.29
N VAL A 128 -1.08 -4.79 6.12
CA VAL A 128 -1.98 -4.48 7.27
C VAL A 128 -2.02 -5.63 8.28
N PHE A 129 -2.18 -6.86 7.79
CA PHE A 129 -2.22 -8.06 8.62
C PHE A 129 -0.90 -8.25 9.39
N CYS A 130 0.24 -8.08 8.73
CA CYS A 130 1.55 -8.17 9.35
C CYS A 130 1.75 -7.11 10.43
N LEU A 131 1.43 -5.85 10.13
CA LEU A 131 1.55 -4.73 11.06
C LEU A 131 0.61 -4.86 12.26
N SER A 132 -0.64 -5.27 12.03
CA SER A 132 -1.64 -5.45 13.09
C SER A 132 -1.34 -6.66 13.99
N GLY A 133 -0.76 -7.71 13.42
CA GLY A 133 -0.36 -8.93 14.12
C GLY A 133 1.04 -8.86 14.74
N ASN A 134 1.69 -7.72 14.73
CA ASN A 134 3.05 -7.53 15.22
C ASN A 134 4.10 -8.43 14.54
N ARG A 135 3.87 -8.73 13.26
CA ARG A 135 4.72 -9.58 12.40
C ARG A 135 5.71 -8.73 11.61
N GLY A 136 6.64 -9.41 10.94
CA GLY A 136 7.53 -8.73 10.01
C GLY A 136 6.79 -8.24 8.76
N TYR A 137 7.21 -7.10 8.24
CA TYR A 137 6.71 -6.51 7.01
C TYR A 137 7.87 -6.07 6.12
N HIS A 138 7.60 -5.87 4.82
CA HIS A 138 8.56 -5.27 3.89
C HIS A 138 8.23 -3.80 3.68
N LYS A 139 9.23 -2.93 3.68
CA LYS A 139 9.04 -1.51 3.37
C LYS A 139 8.68 -1.29 1.91
N TYR A 140 9.23 -2.11 1.04
CA TYR A 140 9.02 -2.03 -0.40
C TYR A 140 8.75 -3.40 -0.99
N ILE A 141 7.71 -3.50 -1.79
CA ILE A 141 7.36 -4.66 -2.60
C ILE A 141 7.08 -4.17 -4.00
N TRP A 142 7.76 -4.71 -4.98
CA TRP A 142 7.52 -4.45 -6.39
C TRP A 142 7.33 -5.76 -7.13
N MET A 143 6.40 -5.80 -8.06
CA MET A 143 6.14 -6.96 -8.89
C MET A 143 5.89 -6.55 -10.34
N ASP A 144 6.58 -7.21 -11.23
CA ASP A 144 6.33 -7.20 -12.67
C ASP A 144 5.63 -8.52 -13.04
N LEU A 145 4.40 -8.39 -13.51
CA LEU A 145 3.55 -9.53 -13.85
C LEU A 145 3.88 -10.13 -15.22
N LEU A 146 4.57 -9.38 -16.09
CA LEU A 146 5.00 -9.88 -17.38
C LEU A 146 6.13 -10.89 -17.23
N THR A 147 7.11 -10.56 -16.37
CA THR A 147 8.29 -11.39 -16.13
C THR A 147 8.16 -12.27 -14.88
N ASN A 148 7.07 -12.13 -14.12
CA ASN A 148 6.88 -12.76 -12.81
C ASN A 148 8.00 -12.43 -11.81
N ASN A 149 8.62 -11.27 -11.94
CA ASN A 149 9.70 -10.84 -11.04
C ASN A 149 9.12 -10.14 -9.82
N LEU A 150 9.42 -10.67 -8.64
CA LEU A 150 9.02 -10.11 -7.35
C LEU A 150 10.25 -9.63 -6.57
N ARG A 151 10.31 -8.34 -6.28
CA ARG A 151 11.35 -7.71 -5.48
C ARG A 151 10.77 -7.25 -4.14
N LYS A 152 11.46 -7.55 -3.05
CA LYS A 152 11.09 -7.15 -1.69
C LYS A 152 12.31 -6.57 -0.98
N GLU A 153 12.14 -5.43 -0.34
CA GLU A 153 13.23 -4.75 0.34
C GLU A 153 12.84 -4.30 1.75
N GLY A 154 13.84 -4.03 2.56
CA GLY A 154 13.69 -3.41 3.85
C GLY A 154 12.81 -4.19 4.83
N PHE A 155 13.08 -5.50 4.99
CA PHE A 155 12.33 -6.29 5.97
C PHE A 155 12.49 -5.74 7.38
N ARG A 156 11.38 -5.53 8.07
CA ARG A 156 11.32 -5.05 9.44
C ARG A 156 10.51 -5.99 10.32
N ILE A 157 10.98 -6.22 11.53
CA ILE A 157 10.24 -6.95 12.55
C ILE A 157 9.55 -5.93 13.46
N ASN A 158 8.25 -6.04 13.59
CA ASN A 158 7.43 -5.07 14.31
C ASN A 158 7.46 -5.27 15.84
N SER A 159 7.99 -6.39 16.35
CA SER A 159 8.04 -6.71 17.79
C SER A 159 9.43 -6.61 18.37
N ILE A 160 9.51 -6.09 19.61
CA ILE A 160 10.64 -6.28 20.51
C ILE A 160 10.62 -7.74 20.93
N GLY A 161 11.43 -8.57 20.28
CA GLY A 161 11.87 -9.86 20.76
C GLY A 161 10.81 -10.95 20.95
N LYS A 162 10.46 -11.64 19.88
CA LYS A 162 10.36 -13.09 19.82
C LYS A 162 10.56 -13.51 18.38
N TYR A 163 11.68 -14.09 18.09
CA TYR A 163 11.95 -14.79 16.84
C TYR A 163 10.95 -15.93 16.68
N LEU A 164 10.07 -15.83 15.70
CA LEU A 164 9.62 -17.03 15.02
C LEU A 164 10.59 -17.20 13.87
N ASP A 165 11.50 -18.13 14.06
CA ASP A 165 12.46 -18.59 13.08
C ASP A 165 11.70 -19.30 11.95
N HIS A 166 11.16 -18.51 11.03
CA HIS A 166 10.78 -19.00 9.73
C HIS A 166 11.91 -18.63 8.79
N THR A 167 12.95 -19.45 8.83
CA THR A 167 13.87 -19.60 7.72
C THR A 167 13.04 -19.87 6.47
N TYR A 168 12.70 -18.82 5.72
CA TYR A 168 12.37 -18.97 4.31
C TYR A 168 13.66 -19.47 3.66
N ILE A 169 13.74 -20.79 3.51
CA ILE A 169 14.74 -21.43 2.70
C ILE A 169 14.50 -20.91 1.29
N ASN A 170 15.36 -19.99 0.87
CA ASN A 170 15.51 -19.66 -0.53
C ASN A 170 15.99 -20.98 -1.18
N PRO A 171 15.24 -21.65 -2.08
CA PRO A 171 15.76 -22.79 -2.77
C PRO A 171 16.97 -22.29 -3.57
N ALA A 172 18.14 -22.67 -3.12
CA ALA A 172 19.39 -22.38 -3.78
C ALA A 172 19.25 -22.78 -5.26
N VAL A 173 19.56 -21.84 -6.13
CA VAL A 173 19.93 -22.12 -7.51
C VAL A 173 21.12 -23.08 -7.43
N THR A 174 20.88 -24.36 -7.61
CA THR A 174 21.94 -25.32 -7.83
C THR A 174 22.53 -25.00 -9.19
N GLU A 175 23.69 -24.35 -9.18
CA GLU A 175 24.57 -24.32 -10.35
C GLU A 175 24.92 -25.75 -10.68
N GLU A 176 24.37 -26.28 -11.76
CA GLU A 176 24.91 -27.50 -12.40
C GLU A 176 26.25 -27.16 -13.03
N LYS A 177 27.25 -27.91 -12.58
CA LYS A 177 28.60 -27.96 -13.21
C LYS A 177 28.57 -28.88 -14.43
#